data_8eadb6829bd5c14ab4d2328639e79ec0
#
_entry.id   8eadb6829bd5c14ab4d2328639e79ec0
#
_cell.length_a   1.000
_cell.length_b   1.000
_cell.length_c   1.000
_cell.angle_alpha   90.00
_cell.angle_beta   90.00
_cell.angle_gamma   90.00
#
_symmetry.space_group_name_H-M   'P 1'
#
loop_
_entity.id
_entity.type
_entity.pdbx_description
1 polymer ?
#
loop_
_entity_poly.entity_id
_entity_poly.type
_entity_poly.pdbx_seq_one_letter_code
_entity_poly.pdbx_strand_id
1 'polypeptide(L)'
;MGRDIYPNMQRLLAFARQSGMKIVYTLHTHREDGSDMGMFAEVWSPIANGACLVDGLPGIDVVPELTPQENELVIKKHRYSGFFGTDLDMILRSANINTVAVTGVTTENCCHSTARDAMFNGYRVAFLSDATGTFDYPDAGFGAIPASEVHRVTLGILAVSTAHVMDTEEFLRLSSTSRAGQCSAA
;
A
#
# COMPACT_ATOMS: atom_id res chain seq x y z
N MET A 1 -11.23 -9.74 5.73
CA MET A 1 -10.03 -8.98 6.14
C MET A 1 -9.95 -7.53 5.60
N GLY A 2 -10.56 -7.18 4.47
CA GLY A 2 -10.40 -5.83 3.92
C GLY A 2 -10.93 -4.69 4.81
N ARG A 3 -12.03 -4.87 5.53
CA ARG A 3 -12.60 -3.84 6.41
C ARG A 3 -12.05 -3.86 7.84
N ASP A 4 -11.48 -4.97 8.26
CA ASP A 4 -10.94 -5.14 9.62
C ASP A 4 -9.72 -4.24 9.87
N ILE A 5 -9.05 -3.80 8.80
CA ILE A 5 -7.88 -2.92 8.88
C ILE A 5 -8.26 -1.42 9.02
N TYR A 6 -9.51 -1.02 8.77
CA TYR A 6 -9.90 0.39 8.74
C TYR A 6 -9.63 1.14 10.05
N PRO A 7 -9.92 0.59 11.24
CA PRO A 7 -9.62 1.28 12.49
C PRO A 7 -8.14 1.62 12.65
N ASN A 8 -7.24 0.70 12.28
CA ASN A 8 -5.80 0.92 12.33
C ASN A 8 -5.34 1.93 11.28
N MET A 9 -5.87 1.86 10.06
CA MET A 9 -5.59 2.87 9.02
C MET A 9 -6.06 4.26 9.43
N GLN A 10 -7.22 4.41 10.07
CA GLN A 10 -7.68 5.69 10.59
C GLN A 10 -6.75 6.23 11.70
N ARG A 11 -6.28 5.38 12.62
CA ARG A 11 -5.28 5.75 13.63
C ARG A 11 -3.97 6.22 12.99
N LEU A 12 -3.49 5.50 11.98
CA LEU A 12 -2.28 5.85 11.22
C LEU A 12 -2.43 7.19 10.50
N LEU A 13 -3.55 7.41 9.81
CA LEU A 13 -3.84 8.68 9.12
C LEU A 13 -3.91 9.85 10.11
N ALA A 14 -4.62 9.68 11.23
CA ALA A 14 -4.69 10.70 12.26
C ALA A 14 -3.31 11.08 12.80
N PHE A 15 -2.48 10.09 13.09
CA PHE A 15 -1.12 10.29 13.56
C PHE A 15 -0.24 10.96 12.48
N ALA A 16 -0.29 10.47 11.24
CA ALA A 16 0.50 11.01 10.14
C ALA A 16 0.16 12.48 9.87
N ARG A 17 -1.13 12.84 9.88
CA ARG A 17 -1.63 14.23 9.75
C ARG A 17 -1.13 15.13 10.87
N GLN A 18 -1.27 14.70 12.12
CA GLN A 18 -0.77 15.43 13.30
C GLN A 18 0.76 15.57 13.29
N SER A 19 1.42 14.58 12.72
CA SER A 19 2.88 14.51 12.68
C SER A 19 3.50 15.20 11.48
N GLY A 20 2.70 15.70 10.54
CA GLY A 20 3.20 16.29 9.29
C GLY A 20 3.93 15.29 8.40
N MET A 21 3.63 14.00 8.53
CA MET A 21 4.13 12.99 7.61
C MET A 21 3.49 13.19 6.24
N LYS A 22 4.24 12.94 5.17
CA LYS A 22 3.69 12.93 3.82
C LYS A 22 2.80 11.70 3.65
N ILE A 23 1.55 11.93 3.25
CA ILE A 23 0.58 10.89 2.96
C ILE A 23 0.40 10.81 1.45
N VAL A 24 0.49 9.59 0.92
CA VAL A 24 0.30 9.30 -0.49
C VAL A 24 -0.66 8.12 -0.63
N TYR A 25 -1.75 8.34 -1.32
CA TYR A 25 -2.67 7.28 -1.74
C TYR A 25 -2.27 6.78 -3.12
N THR A 26 -2.31 5.47 -3.32
CA THR A 26 -2.10 4.87 -4.64
C THR A 26 -3.36 4.12 -5.07
N LEU A 27 -3.96 4.53 -6.17
CA LEU A 27 -5.15 3.90 -6.75
C LEU A 27 -4.75 3.05 -7.95
N HIS A 28 -5.02 1.75 -7.90
CA HIS A 28 -4.84 0.89 -9.07
C HIS A 28 -6.04 1.06 -10.00
N THR A 29 -5.80 1.58 -11.18
CA THR A 29 -6.85 1.84 -12.16
C THR A 29 -6.33 1.66 -13.58
N HIS A 30 -7.24 1.36 -14.51
CA HIS A 30 -6.99 1.24 -15.94
C HIS A 30 -7.91 2.16 -16.73
N ARG A 31 -7.47 2.55 -17.90
CA ARG A 31 -8.29 3.32 -18.83
C ARG A 31 -9.47 2.48 -19.32
N GLU A 32 -10.58 3.15 -19.63
CA GLU A 32 -11.79 2.48 -20.11
C GLU A 32 -11.55 1.70 -21.42
N ASP A 33 -10.68 2.20 -22.29
CA ASP A 33 -10.29 1.54 -23.54
C ASP A 33 -9.29 0.40 -23.39
N GLY A 34 -8.82 0.13 -22.16
CA GLY A 34 -7.89 -0.94 -21.85
C GLY A 34 -6.46 -0.75 -22.38
N SER A 35 -6.13 0.42 -22.95
CA SER A 35 -4.84 0.67 -23.61
C SER A 35 -3.62 0.57 -22.70
N ASP A 36 -3.80 0.59 -21.39
CA ASP A 36 -2.75 0.50 -20.36
C ASP A 36 -2.73 -0.82 -19.57
N MET A 37 -3.63 -1.75 -19.86
CA MET A 37 -3.73 -3.03 -19.14
C MET A 37 -2.50 -3.92 -19.37
N GLY A 38 -1.96 -3.95 -20.61
CA GLY A 38 -0.83 -4.82 -20.93
C GLY A 38 -1.14 -6.29 -20.64
N MET A 39 -0.19 -7.02 -20.05
CA MET A 39 -0.33 -8.45 -19.74
C MET A 39 -1.47 -8.77 -18.75
N PHE A 40 -1.97 -7.80 -17.97
CA PHE A 40 -3.14 -8.05 -17.12
C PHE A 40 -4.38 -8.45 -17.92
N ALA A 41 -4.53 -7.95 -19.16
CA ALA A 41 -5.62 -8.35 -20.04
C ALA A 41 -5.57 -9.84 -20.42
N GLU A 42 -4.41 -10.48 -20.35
CA GLU A 42 -4.24 -11.90 -20.68
C GLU A 42 -4.33 -12.81 -19.45
N VAL A 43 -3.79 -12.35 -18.31
CA VAL A 43 -3.63 -13.21 -17.13
C VAL A 43 -4.73 -13.05 -16.08
N TRP A 44 -5.50 -11.97 -16.12
CA TRP A 44 -6.55 -11.73 -15.13
C TRP A 44 -7.86 -11.23 -15.75
N SER A 45 -8.74 -12.17 -16.01
CA SER A 45 -10.02 -11.92 -16.71
C SER A 45 -10.91 -10.80 -16.11
N PRO A 46 -10.97 -10.56 -14.79
CA PRO A 46 -11.74 -9.43 -14.27
C PRO A 46 -11.27 -8.06 -14.78
N ILE A 47 -9.97 -7.86 -14.97
CA ILE A 47 -9.43 -6.65 -15.60
C ILE A 47 -9.72 -6.67 -17.11
N ALA A 48 -9.41 -7.78 -17.79
CA ALA A 48 -9.61 -7.93 -19.23
C ALA A 48 -11.04 -7.58 -19.69
N ASN A 49 -12.02 -7.95 -18.88
CA ASN A 49 -13.44 -7.73 -19.17
C ASN A 49 -13.97 -6.37 -18.69
N GLY A 50 -13.10 -5.49 -18.16
CA GLY A 50 -13.52 -4.20 -17.59
C GLY A 50 -14.45 -4.32 -16.37
N ALA A 51 -14.41 -5.46 -15.67
CA ALA A 51 -15.27 -5.71 -14.53
C ALA A 51 -14.76 -5.05 -13.23
N CYS A 52 -13.50 -4.66 -13.20
CA CYS A 52 -12.90 -3.99 -12.03
C CYS A 52 -11.73 -3.09 -12.44
N LEU A 53 -11.35 -2.19 -11.54
CA LEU A 53 -10.20 -1.30 -11.67
C LEU A 53 -10.22 -0.39 -12.91
N VAL A 54 -11.40 -0.08 -13.47
CA VAL A 54 -11.56 0.85 -14.58
C VAL A 54 -11.78 2.26 -14.02
N ASP A 55 -11.08 3.23 -14.57
CA ASP A 55 -11.18 4.64 -14.13
C ASP A 55 -12.62 5.16 -14.30
N GLY A 56 -13.10 5.87 -13.31
CA GLY A 56 -14.47 6.40 -13.27
C GLY A 56 -15.55 5.39 -12.86
N LEU A 57 -15.23 4.11 -12.65
CA LEU A 57 -16.19 3.14 -12.12
C LEU A 57 -16.15 3.06 -10.58
N PRO A 58 -17.29 2.71 -9.94
CA PRO A 58 -17.30 2.46 -8.50
C PRO A 58 -16.27 1.37 -8.10
N GLY A 59 -15.64 1.55 -6.97
CA GLY A 59 -14.71 0.56 -6.40
C GLY A 59 -13.23 0.84 -6.63
N ILE A 60 -12.87 1.85 -7.43
CA ILE A 60 -11.48 2.33 -7.49
C ILE A 60 -11.19 3.42 -6.46
N ASP A 61 -12.22 4.10 -5.99
CA ASP A 61 -12.07 5.21 -5.07
C ASP A 61 -11.65 4.76 -3.67
N VAL A 62 -11.01 5.67 -2.95
CA VAL A 62 -10.74 5.48 -1.54
C VAL A 62 -12.08 5.42 -0.79
N VAL A 63 -12.21 4.45 0.11
CA VAL A 63 -13.41 4.30 0.93
C VAL A 63 -13.67 5.56 1.77
N PRO A 64 -14.93 5.91 2.05
CA PRO A 64 -15.27 7.14 2.78
C PRO A 64 -14.56 7.30 4.11
N GLU A 65 -14.31 6.20 4.81
CA GLU A 65 -13.64 6.17 6.12
C GLU A 65 -12.17 6.61 6.07
N LEU A 66 -11.55 6.61 4.89
CA LEU A 66 -10.14 6.91 4.67
C LEU A 66 -9.92 8.03 3.67
N THR A 67 -10.93 8.83 3.39
CA THR A 67 -10.92 9.90 2.36
C THR A 67 -9.68 10.79 2.45
N PRO A 68 -8.95 11.00 1.33
CA PRO A 68 -7.83 11.92 1.27
C PRO A 68 -8.25 13.35 1.61
N GLN A 69 -7.37 14.11 2.29
CA GLN A 69 -7.52 15.55 2.45
C GLN A 69 -6.99 16.30 1.21
N GLU A 70 -7.39 17.56 1.03
CA GLU A 70 -7.06 18.35 -0.15
C GLU A 70 -5.56 18.46 -0.45
N ASN A 71 -4.71 18.44 0.58
CA ASN A 71 -3.26 18.52 0.48
C ASN A 71 -2.56 17.16 0.43
N GLU A 72 -3.30 16.05 0.41
CA GLU A 72 -2.76 14.70 0.33
C GLU A 72 -2.70 14.23 -1.12
N LEU A 73 -1.62 13.54 -1.45
CA LEU A 73 -1.40 13.11 -2.83
C LEU A 73 -2.17 11.83 -3.15
N VAL A 74 -2.79 11.82 -4.33
CA VAL A 74 -3.44 10.64 -4.90
C VAL A 74 -2.77 10.32 -6.24
N ILE A 75 -2.11 9.17 -6.31
CA ILE A 75 -1.39 8.69 -7.50
C ILE A 75 -2.17 7.54 -8.13
N LYS A 76 -2.54 7.68 -9.40
CA LYS A 76 -3.06 6.58 -10.21
C LYS A 76 -1.90 5.72 -10.70
N LYS A 77 -2.01 4.41 -10.53
CA LYS A 77 -1.03 3.43 -10.99
C LYS A 77 -1.71 2.33 -11.79
N HIS A 78 -0.97 1.72 -12.71
CA HIS A 78 -1.50 0.72 -13.64
C HIS A 78 -0.86 -0.66 -13.42
N ARG A 79 -0.07 -0.81 -12.37
CA ARG A 79 0.56 -2.07 -11.93
C ARG A 79 0.46 -2.17 -10.42
N TYR A 80 0.84 -3.31 -9.85
CA TYR A 80 0.76 -3.53 -8.40
C TYR A 80 1.60 -2.53 -7.61
N SER A 81 2.83 -2.30 -8.02
CA SER A 81 3.72 -1.37 -7.33
C SER A 81 3.27 0.08 -7.46
N GLY A 82 3.35 0.82 -6.37
CA GLY A 82 3.18 2.26 -6.33
C GLY A 82 4.29 3.03 -7.03
N PHE A 83 5.45 2.41 -7.26
CA PHE A 83 6.60 3.03 -7.93
C PHE A 83 6.61 2.81 -9.44
N PHE A 84 6.09 1.66 -9.91
CA PHE A 84 6.20 1.31 -11.32
C PHE A 84 5.35 2.20 -12.21
N GLY A 85 6.02 2.98 -13.06
CA GLY A 85 5.36 3.88 -14.02
C GLY A 85 4.65 5.08 -13.39
N THR A 86 5.06 5.48 -12.19
CA THR A 86 4.56 6.66 -11.48
C THR A 86 5.69 7.62 -11.11
N ASP A 87 5.34 8.78 -10.61
CA ASP A 87 6.28 9.79 -10.10
C ASP A 87 6.56 9.66 -8.59
N LEU A 88 6.15 8.55 -7.95
CA LEU A 88 6.27 8.38 -6.50
C LEU A 88 7.72 8.53 -6.01
N ASP A 89 8.69 7.90 -6.66
CA ASP A 89 10.11 8.00 -6.26
C ASP A 89 10.62 9.46 -6.33
N MET A 90 10.27 10.17 -7.38
CA MET A 90 10.64 11.59 -7.55
C MET A 90 10.04 12.46 -6.43
N ILE A 91 8.77 12.23 -6.09
CA ILE A 91 8.06 12.94 -5.02
C ILE A 91 8.71 12.68 -3.65
N LEU A 92 9.03 11.42 -3.34
CA LEU A 92 9.64 11.04 -2.08
C LEU A 92 11.06 11.62 -1.94
N ARG A 93 11.88 11.53 -2.99
CA ARG A 93 13.24 12.10 -3.00
C ARG A 93 13.23 13.61 -2.87
N SER A 94 12.35 14.31 -3.59
CA SER A 94 12.21 15.76 -3.49
C SER A 94 11.83 16.23 -2.08
N ALA A 95 11.16 15.38 -1.32
CA ALA A 95 10.81 15.62 0.07
C ALA A 95 11.86 15.09 1.08
N ASN A 96 13.02 14.60 0.61
CA ASN A 96 14.07 13.98 1.43
C ASN A 96 13.57 12.81 2.30
N ILE A 97 12.58 12.07 1.81
CA ILE A 97 12.03 10.90 2.50
C ILE A 97 12.94 9.70 2.22
N ASN A 98 13.33 8.99 3.26
CA ASN A 98 14.15 7.78 3.20
C ASN A 98 13.48 6.54 3.80
N THR A 99 12.28 6.71 4.36
CA THR A 99 11.53 5.64 5.01
C THR A 99 10.07 5.73 4.59
N VAL A 100 9.47 4.62 4.21
CA VAL A 100 8.06 4.54 3.82
C VAL A 100 7.33 3.53 4.70
N ALA A 101 6.11 3.89 5.12
CA ALA A 101 5.18 2.96 5.75
C ALA A 101 4.18 2.48 4.69
N VAL A 102 4.03 1.16 4.54
CA VAL A 102 3.13 0.55 3.56
C VAL A 102 1.91 -0.02 4.26
N THR A 103 0.73 0.42 3.80
CA THR A 103 -0.59 0.01 4.31
C THR A 103 -1.56 -0.20 3.15
N GLY A 104 -2.70 -0.84 3.40
CA GLY A 104 -3.79 -0.97 2.44
C GLY A 104 -4.01 -2.39 1.93
N VAL A 105 -4.47 -2.49 0.69
CA VAL A 105 -4.84 -3.76 0.05
C VAL A 105 -4.29 -3.85 -1.38
N THR A 106 -3.94 -5.05 -1.83
CA THR A 106 -3.85 -6.30 -1.09
C THR A 106 -2.43 -6.54 -0.62
N THR A 107 -2.31 -7.27 0.51
CA THR A 107 -1.02 -7.54 1.17
C THR A 107 0.01 -8.12 0.21
N GLU A 108 -0.35 -9.15 -0.56
CA GLU A 108 0.52 -9.96 -1.44
C GLU A 108 0.78 -9.33 -2.82
N ASN A 109 -0.08 -8.41 -3.28
CA ASN A 109 0.06 -7.77 -4.58
C ASN A 109 0.55 -6.31 -4.44
N CYS A 110 -0.36 -5.36 -4.27
CA CYS A 110 0.00 -3.93 -4.29
C CYS A 110 0.96 -3.56 -3.16
N CYS A 111 0.67 -4.00 -1.94
CA CYS A 111 1.52 -3.67 -0.79
C CYS A 111 2.88 -4.35 -0.87
N HIS A 112 2.92 -5.66 -1.18
CA HIS A 112 4.16 -6.41 -1.34
C HIS A 112 5.04 -5.86 -2.46
N SER A 113 4.46 -5.61 -3.66
CA SER A 113 5.21 -5.08 -4.80
C SER A 113 5.77 -3.68 -4.51
N THR A 114 4.95 -2.82 -3.87
CA THR A 114 5.39 -1.48 -3.45
C THR A 114 6.50 -1.54 -2.42
N ALA A 115 6.43 -2.46 -1.45
CA ALA A 115 7.46 -2.64 -0.44
C ALA A 115 8.79 -3.09 -1.05
N ARG A 116 8.76 -4.02 -2.01
CA ARG A 116 9.97 -4.48 -2.72
C ARG A 116 10.59 -3.38 -3.54
N ASP A 117 9.79 -2.67 -4.34
CA ASP A 117 10.32 -1.57 -5.14
C ASP A 117 10.85 -0.43 -4.26
N ALA A 118 10.20 -0.12 -3.14
CA ALA A 118 10.73 0.82 -2.17
C ALA A 118 12.13 0.39 -1.69
N MET A 119 12.29 -0.86 -1.28
CA MET A 119 13.57 -1.40 -0.83
C MET A 119 14.63 -1.38 -1.96
N PHE A 120 14.26 -1.75 -3.19
CA PHE A 120 15.16 -1.71 -4.35
C PHE A 120 15.60 -0.28 -4.69
N ASN A 121 14.76 0.72 -4.45
CA ASN A 121 15.07 2.13 -4.59
C ASN A 121 15.82 2.72 -3.38
N GLY A 122 16.17 1.92 -2.36
CA GLY A 122 16.97 2.32 -1.21
C GLY A 122 16.18 2.94 -0.05
N TYR A 123 14.85 2.82 -0.04
CA TYR A 123 14.04 3.23 1.11
C TYR A 123 14.04 2.16 2.21
N ARG A 124 14.02 2.60 3.46
CA ARG A 124 13.61 1.74 4.57
C ARG A 124 12.09 1.53 4.50
N VAL A 125 11.64 0.31 4.74
CA VAL A 125 10.24 -0.04 4.65
C VAL A 125 9.72 -0.50 6.00
N ALA A 126 8.71 0.20 6.54
CA ALA A 126 7.86 -0.29 7.61
C ALA A 126 6.60 -0.89 6.96
N PHE A 127 6.37 -2.20 7.14
CA PHE A 127 5.20 -2.87 6.59
C PHE A 127 4.21 -3.17 7.70
N LEU A 128 3.00 -2.60 7.62
CA LEU A 128 2.05 -2.62 8.72
C LEU A 128 1.17 -3.86 8.67
N SER A 129 1.44 -4.83 9.55
CA SER A 129 0.81 -6.14 9.52
C SER A 129 -0.70 -6.11 9.80
N ASP A 130 -1.16 -5.21 10.66
CA ASP A 130 -2.56 -5.06 11.05
C ASP A 130 -3.29 -3.91 10.34
N ALA A 131 -2.59 -3.24 9.39
CA ALA A 131 -3.11 -2.22 8.51
C ALA A 131 -2.96 -2.58 7.02
N THR A 132 -2.63 -3.85 6.73
CA THR A 132 -2.70 -4.46 5.39
C THR A 132 -3.66 -5.64 5.42
N GLY A 133 -4.32 -5.93 4.31
CA GLY A 133 -5.31 -6.99 4.21
C GLY A 133 -5.39 -7.60 2.82
N THR A 134 -6.06 -8.76 2.72
CA THR A 134 -6.27 -9.47 1.47
C THR A 134 -7.59 -10.24 1.47
N PHE A 135 -7.81 -11.09 0.49
CA PHE A 135 -9.01 -11.92 0.28
C PHE A 135 -8.63 -13.39 0.07
N ASP A 136 -9.62 -14.27 0.11
CA ASP A 136 -9.42 -15.69 -0.17
C ASP A 136 -9.16 -15.92 -1.65
N TYR A 137 -8.14 -16.71 -1.97
CA TYR A 137 -7.82 -17.09 -3.34
C TYR A 137 -8.52 -18.36 -3.74
N PRO A 138 -9.14 -18.41 -4.93
CA PRO A 138 -9.70 -19.65 -5.47
C PRO A 138 -8.59 -20.66 -5.78
N ASP A 139 -8.99 -21.92 -5.96
CA ASP A 139 -8.06 -22.94 -6.43
C ASP A 139 -7.62 -22.65 -7.88
N ALA A 140 -6.35 -22.36 -8.04
CA ALA A 140 -5.68 -22.18 -9.33
C ALA A 140 -4.77 -23.38 -9.67
N GLY A 141 -5.06 -24.56 -9.14
CA GLY A 141 -4.26 -25.79 -9.32
C GLY A 141 -3.38 -26.14 -8.12
N PHE A 142 -3.43 -25.34 -7.04
CA PHE A 142 -2.63 -25.53 -5.81
C PHE A 142 -3.49 -25.59 -4.55
N GLY A 143 -4.81 -25.74 -4.71
CA GLY A 143 -5.80 -25.63 -3.65
C GLY A 143 -6.22 -24.17 -3.38
N ALA A 144 -7.40 -24.00 -2.81
CA ALA A 144 -7.88 -22.69 -2.36
C ALA A 144 -7.03 -22.21 -1.17
N ILE A 145 -6.67 -20.92 -1.13
CA ILE A 145 -5.80 -20.36 -0.11
C ILE A 145 -6.57 -19.31 0.70
N PRO A 146 -6.81 -19.52 2.00
CA PRO A 146 -7.48 -18.55 2.85
C PRO A 146 -6.69 -17.22 2.95
N ALA A 147 -7.39 -16.10 3.04
CA ALA A 147 -6.80 -14.77 3.21
C ALA A 147 -5.80 -14.71 4.38
N SER A 148 -6.10 -15.39 5.48
CA SER A 148 -5.21 -15.44 6.64
C SER A 148 -3.87 -16.13 6.34
N GLU A 149 -3.87 -17.14 5.49
CA GLU A 149 -2.66 -17.84 5.08
C GLU A 149 -1.86 -17.00 4.09
N VAL A 150 -2.49 -16.43 3.05
CA VAL A 150 -1.86 -15.50 2.11
C VAL A 150 -1.19 -14.37 2.86
N HIS A 151 -1.91 -13.74 3.77
CA HIS A 151 -1.40 -12.63 4.58
C HIS A 151 -0.20 -13.05 5.43
N ARG A 152 -0.34 -14.10 6.24
CA ARG A 152 0.72 -14.61 7.12
C ARG A 152 2.00 -14.94 6.36
N VAL A 153 1.88 -15.65 5.23
CA VAL A 153 3.03 -16.06 4.42
C VAL A 153 3.71 -14.83 3.81
N THR A 154 2.94 -13.88 3.29
CA THR A 154 3.47 -12.65 2.71
C THR A 154 4.23 -11.82 3.76
N LEU A 155 3.68 -11.66 4.96
CA LEU A 155 4.37 -10.96 6.06
C LEU A 155 5.71 -11.64 6.40
N GLY A 156 5.72 -12.97 6.51
CA GLY A 156 6.94 -13.73 6.77
C GLY A 156 8.00 -13.55 5.69
N ILE A 157 7.61 -13.57 4.40
CA ILE A 157 8.54 -13.33 3.28
C ILE A 157 9.13 -11.91 3.33
N LEU A 158 8.30 -10.91 3.59
CA LEU A 158 8.75 -9.52 3.69
C LEU A 158 9.67 -9.28 4.89
N ALA A 159 9.37 -9.86 6.03
CA ALA A 159 10.15 -9.72 7.26
C ALA A 159 11.58 -10.27 7.11
N VAL A 160 11.77 -11.32 6.30
CA VAL A 160 13.10 -11.94 6.11
C VAL A 160 14.05 -11.06 5.32
N SER A 161 13.56 -10.29 4.32
CA SER A 161 14.48 -9.71 3.33
C SER A 161 14.08 -8.35 2.76
N THR A 162 12.96 -7.76 3.18
CA THR A 162 12.43 -6.57 2.50
C THR A 162 12.07 -5.43 3.44
N ALA A 163 11.43 -5.72 4.58
CA ALA A 163 10.79 -4.70 5.40
C ALA A 163 10.90 -5.02 6.91
N HIS A 164 10.83 -3.98 7.71
CA HIS A 164 10.49 -4.12 9.13
C HIS A 164 8.98 -4.30 9.23
N VAL A 165 8.55 -5.55 9.41
CA VAL A 165 7.14 -5.89 9.62
C VAL A 165 6.81 -5.65 11.07
N MET A 166 5.81 -4.80 11.32
CA MET A 166 5.37 -4.41 12.66
C MET A 166 3.86 -4.11 12.66
N ASP A 167 3.26 -4.05 13.82
CA ASP A 167 1.88 -3.58 13.96
C ASP A 167 1.77 -2.05 14.05
N THR A 168 0.55 -1.57 13.99
CA THR A 168 0.26 -0.12 14.09
C THR A 168 0.76 0.47 15.40
N GLU A 169 0.60 -0.21 16.52
CA GLU A 169 1.00 0.29 17.84
C GLU A 169 2.52 0.50 17.94
N GLU A 170 3.28 -0.49 17.47
CA GLU A 170 4.73 -0.40 17.43
C GLU A 170 5.20 0.73 16.52
N PHE A 171 4.60 0.86 15.33
CA PHE A 171 4.93 1.95 14.40
C PHE A 171 4.70 3.33 15.03
N LEU A 172 3.54 3.55 15.66
CA LEU A 172 3.21 4.81 16.32
C LEU A 172 4.20 5.13 17.44
N ARG A 173 4.55 4.15 18.26
CA ARG A 173 5.52 4.28 19.36
C ARG A 173 6.90 4.68 18.84
N LEU A 174 7.43 3.99 17.84
CA LEU A 174 8.76 4.26 17.27
C LEU A 174 8.80 5.64 16.60
N SER A 175 7.77 6.00 15.87
CA SER A 175 7.68 7.28 15.18
C SER A 175 7.58 8.47 16.15
N SER A 176 6.93 8.30 17.29
CA SER A 176 6.85 9.32 18.34
C SER A 176 8.21 9.56 19.01
N THR A 177 8.96 8.50 19.28
CA THR A 177 10.28 8.56 19.94
C THR A 177 11.32 9.26 19.05
N SER A 178 11.32 8.99 17.75
CA SER A 178 12.25 9.62 16.79
C SER A 178 12.07 11.14 16.73
N ARG A 179 10.88 11.66 16.92
CA ARG A 179 10.60 13.12 16.95
C ARG A 179 11.07 13.78 18.24
N ALA A 180 10.91 13.12 19.38
CA ALA A 180 11.38 13.63 20.67
C ALA A 180 12.91 13.83 20.67
N GLY A 181 13.65 12.93 20.00
CA GLY A 181 15.11 13.04 19.87
C GLY A 181 15.56 14.18 18.94
N GLN A 182 14.77 14.55 17.95
CA GLN A 182 15.07 15.69 17.05
C GLN A 182 14.77 17.06 17.69
N CYS A 183 13.77 17.15 18.55
CA CYS A 183 13.45 18.39 19.28
C CYS A 183 14.43 18.72 20.41
N SER A 184 15.20 17.73 20.93
CA SER A 184 16.18 17.94 22.00
C SER A 184 17.59 18.28 21.48
N ALA A 185 17.81 18.27 20.18
CA ALA A 185 19.10 18.53 19.52
C ALA A 185 19.17 19.90 18.79
N ALA A 186 18.14 20.74 18.94
CA ALA A 186 18.08 22.12 18.43
C ALA A 186 18.06 23.09 19.61
#